data_e749a203d60c0f72ecc2e3030c14cc30
#
_entry.id   e749a203d60c0f72ecc2e3030c14cc30
#
_cell.length_a   1.000
_cell.length_b   1.000
_cell.length_c   1.000
_cell.angle_alpha   90.00
_cell.angle_beta   90.00
_cell.angle_gamma   90.00
#
_symmetry.space_group_name_H-M   'P 1'
#
loop_
_entity.id
_entity.type
_entity.pdbx_description
1 polymer ?
#
loop_
_entity_poly.entity_id
_entity_poly.type
_entity_poly.pdbx_seq_one_letter_code
_entity_poly.pdbx_strand_id
1 'polypeptide(L)'
;MIACKDRATLARRVCTLAAAVTLFCLGGVAASRAADPSPEEQKKTLSAVPADAQKYYGGYWYAGNVVADPFADWKPHPPPWQICHNDSYLGNSWRANLVAELKALTKQLADQGLAKPDLIVTNSNGDINLELSQLKAQVAQGCDIIMSYPGSATGLCSGIKDAYNKGVLFVAIDSPVTCPEGLNVATNPYYRGQFGGEWIAKQLNGKGNVIVMNGQPGTANTVAQETGLRQTVASDPGMKVVGSLFGMWTGSVAKSEVLKFLATHPEPVGAVFSTGNMGVGVGQAFEQSGRPVPIITEVTNLCSLLAYWKEKNLTAYTFVQDGGPMAYAAFIPALHMMAGQKPKVSTIFMPLPIITSDNFNDYYEPSMTVQSTCFANGKDLHLVPDEYFDQFFTGGQPRAQVKIVPTN
;
A
#
# COMPACT_ATOMS: atom_id res chain seq x y z
N MET A 1 23.48 -76.91 -7.55
CA MET A 1 23.08 -78.21 -8.08
C MET A 1 21.70 -78.10 -8.73
N ILE A 2 21.68 -78.41 -10.01
CA ILE A 2 20.57 -78.87 -10.85
C ILE A 2 19.58 -77.76 -11.19
N ALA A 3 19.60 -77.18 -12.34
CA ALA A 3 19.63 -77.56 -13.76
C ALA A 3 18.26 -77.95 -14.34
N CYS A 4 18.01 -77.32 -15.41
CA CYS A 4 17.33 -77.71 -16.67
C CYS A 4 15.89 -77.31 -16.82
N LYS A 5 15.68 -76.44 -17.88
CA LYS A 5 15.21 -76.79 -19.29
C LYS A 5 13.75 -77.29 -19.26
N ASP A 6 12.86 -76.80 -20.09
CA ASP A 6 12.75 -76.65 -21.49
C ASP A 6 11.55 -75.85 -22.00
N ARG A 7 11.74 -75.11 -23.02
CA ARG A 7 11.08 -74.80 -24.29
C ARG A 7 9.59 -75.11 -24.53
N ALA A 8 8.93 -74.05 -25.04
CA ALA A 8 8.15 -73.97 -26.29
C ALA A 8 6.69 -74.39 -26.23
N THR A 9 5.75 -73.54 -26.54
CA THR A 9 5.16 -73.22 -27.85
C THR A 9 3.89 -72.38 -27.74
N LEU A 10 3.86 -71.40 -28.58
CA LEU A 10 2.73 -70.82 -29.33
C LEU A 10 1.30 -70.90 -28.79
N ALA A 11 0.68 -69.77 -28.51
CA ALA A 11 -0.63 -69.45 -29.09
C ALA A 11 -0.92 -67.96 -28.92
N ARG A 12 -1.14 -67.29 -30.05
CA ARG A 12 -1.64 -65.91 -30.20
C ARG A 12 -3.02 -65.83 -29.53
N ARG A 13 -3.19 -64.87 -28.60
CA ARG A 13 -4.48 -64.20 -28.35
C ARG A 13 -4.22 -62.70 -28.27
N VAL A 14 -4.74 -62.00 -29.25
CA VAL A 14 -4.89 -60.56 -29.31
C VAL A 14 -5.86 -60.16 -28.24
N CYS A 15 -5.39 -59.48 -27.19
CA CYS A 15 -6.26 -58.72 -26.26
C CYS A 15 -6.02 -57.25 -26.54
N THR A 16 -6.98 -56.64 -27.19
CA THR A 16 -7.16 -55.19 -27.29
C THR A 16 -7.39 -54.60 -25.90
N LEU A 17 -6.35 -53.99 -25.31
CA LEU A 17 -6.52 -53.11 -24.13
C LEU A 17 -6.87 -51.73 -24.65
N ALA A 18 -8.11 -51.34 -24.46
CA ALA A 18 -8.54 -49.94 -24.54
C ALA A 18 -7.85 -49.15 -23.41
N ALA A 19 -6.90 -48.32 -23.72
CA ALA A 19 -6.32 -47.34 -22.79
C ALA A 19 -7.38 -46.25 -22.54
N ALA A 20 -8.05 -46.28 -21.42
CA ALA A 20 -8.81 -45.17 -20.94
C ALA A 20 -7.84 -44.07 -20.48
N VAL A 21 -7.61 -43.08 -21.34
CA VAL A 21 -6.95 -41.84 -20.97
C VAL A 21 -7.90 -41.08 -20.06
N THR A 22 -7.68 -41.18 -18.75
CA THR A 22 -8.32 -40.33 -17.78
C THR A 22 -7.69 -38.94 -17.91
N LEU A 23 -8.38 -38.04 -18.61
CA LEU A 23 -8.07 -36.63 -18.63
C LEU A 23 -8.31 -36.09 -17.22
N PHE A 24 -7.24 -35.96 -16.42
CA PHE A 24 -7.26 -35.13 -15.23
C PHE A 24 -7.40 -33.68 -15.70
N CYS A 25 -8.63 -33.19 -15.73
CA CYS A 25 -8.88 -31.75 -15.76
C CYS A 25 -8.30 -31.17 -14.47
N LEU A 26 -7.09 -30.64 -14.55
CA LEU A 26 -6.57 -29.66 -13.61
C LEU A 26 -7.50 -28.44 -13.71
N GLY A 27 -8.58 -28.50 -12.97
CA GLY A 27 -9.42 -27.34 -12.68
C GLY A 27 -8.55 -26.38 -11.87
N GLY A 28 -7.80 -25.52 -12.53
CA GLY A 28 -7.26 -24.36 -11.91
C GLY A 28 -8.42 -23.59 -11.30
N VAL A 29 -8.47 -23.52 -9.98
CA VAL A 29 -9.32 -22.56 -9.28
C VAL A 29 -8.77 -21.19 -9.68
N ALA A 30 -9.26 -20.66 -10.81
CA ALA A 30 -9.14 -19.26 -11.10
C ALA A 30 -9.86 -18.55 -9.96
N ALA A 31 -9.11 -17.99 -9.01
CA ALA A 31 -9.66 -17.04 -8.08
C ALA A 31 -10.40 -16.03 -8.94
N SER A 32 -11.74 -16.02 -8.85
CA SER A 32 -12.56 -15.05 -9.55
C SER A 32 -12.19 -13.67 -9.00
N ARG A 33 -11.30 -12.96 -9.72
CA ARG A 33 -11.19 -11.52 -9.51
C ARG A 33 -12.60 -10.97 -9.72
N ALA A 34 -13.08 -10.22 -8.75
CA ALA A 34 -14.25 -9.40 -8.98
C ALA A 34 -13.99 -8.61 -10.27
N ALA A 35 -14.94 -8.64 -11.20
CA ALA A 35 -14.79 -7.90 -12.44
C ALA A 35 -14.65 -6.42 -12.11
N ASP A 36 -13.80 -5.72 -12.86
CA ASP A 36 -13.70 -4.27 -12.74
C ASP A 36 -15.09 -3.65 -12.96
N PRO A 37 -15.51 -2.64 -12.18
CA PRO A 37 -16.80 -2.00 -12.34
C PRO A 37 -16.92 -1.41 -13.74
N SER A 38 -18.11 -1.48 -14.32
CA SER A 38 -18.40 -0.91 -15.62
C SER A 38 -18.13 0.60 -15.64
N PRO A 39 -17.89 1.21 -16.79
CA PRO A 39 -17.71 2.67 -16.90
C PRO A 39 -18.86 3.48 -16.31
N GLU A 40 -20.09 2.94 -16.38
CA GLU A 40 -21.27 3.59 -15.80
C GLU A 40 -21.26 3.53 -14.27
N GLU A 41 -20.90 2.39 -13.69
CA GLU A 41 -20.74 2.23 -12.24
C GLU A 41 -19.61 3.11 -11.72
N GLN A 42 -18.48 3.16 -12.42
CA GLN A 42 -17.37 4.07 -12.10
C GLN A 42 -17.83 5.54 -12.09
N LYS A 43 -18.56 5.96 -13.12
CA LYS A 43 -19.10 7.31 -13.22
C LYS A 43 -20.09 7.62 -12.10
N LYS A 44 -20.97 6.66 -11.77
CA LYS A 44 -21.92 6.79 -10.66
C LYS A 44 -21.19 6.96 -9.33
N THR A 45 -20.22 6.11 -9.05
CA THR A 45 -19.41 6.19 -7.81
C THR A 45 -18.60 7.48 -7.75
N LEU A 46 -17.98 7.88 -8.87
CA LEU A 46 -17.24 9.14 -8.97
C LEU A 46 -18.13 10.37 -8.71
N SER A 47 -19.40 10.32 -9.09
CA SER A 47 -20.34 11.42 -8.82
C SER A 47 -20.63 11.62 -7.32
N ALA A 48 -20.39 10.62 -6.48
CA ALA A 48 -20.48 10.73 -5.01
C ALA A 48 -19.21 11.34 -4.38
N VAL A 49 -18.08 11.33 -5.11
CA VAL A 49 -16.84 11.98 -4.67
C VAL A 49 -16.97 13.50 -4.86
N PRO A 50 -16.54 14.32 -3.87
CA PRO A 50 -16.49 15.78 -4.03
C PRO A 50 -15.74 16.21 -5.28
N ALA A 51 -16.23 17.25 -5.99
CA ALA A 51 -15.75 17.62 -7.31
C ALA A 51 -14.25 17.90 -7.40
N ASP A 52 -13.70 18.61 -6.42
CA ASP A 52 -12.26 18.93 -6.32
C ASP A 52 -11.40 17.74 -5.97
N ALA A 53 -11.99 16.68 -5.39
CA ALA A 53 -11.27 15.45 -5.05
C ALA A 53 -11.26 14.42 -6.20
N GLN A 54 -12.20 14.53 -7.18
CA GLN A 54 -12.32 13.55 -8.26
C GLN A 54 -11.03 13.31 -9.05
N LYS A 55 -10.20 14.35 -9.22
CA LYS A 55 -8.89 14.25 -9.89
C LYS A 55 -7.92 13.25 -9.25
N TYR A 56 -8.09 12.93 -7.96
CA TYR A 56 -7.24 11.96 -7.25
C TYR A 56 -7.69 10.52 -7.45
N TYR A 57 -8.82 10.25 -8.13
CA TYR A 57 -9.36 8.90 -8.33
C TYR A 57 -9.00 8.27 -9.68
N GLY A 58 -8.27 8.97 -10.55
CA GLY A 58 -7.89 8.46 -11.86
C GLY A 58 -7.23 7.08 -11.82
N GLY A 59 -7.69 6.17 -12.68
CA GLY A 59 -7.08 4.85 -12.87
C GLY A 59 -7.30 3.80 -11.77
N TYR A 60 -7.93 4.13 -10.65
CA TYR A 60 -8.06 3.24 -9.48
C TYR A 60 -9.48 2.67 -9.32
N TRP A 61 -9.97 2.00 -10.34
CA TRP A 61 -11.35 1.50 -10.37
C TRP A 61 -11.48 -0.02 -10.31
N TYR A 62 -10.38 -0.76 -10.29
CA TYR A 62 -10.44 -2.21 -10.29
C TYR A 62 -10.89 -2.77 -8.93
N ALA A 63 -11.54 -3.93 -9.00
CA ALA A 63 -11.94 -4.74 -7.85
C ALA A 63 -12.86 -4.07 -6.82
N GLY A 64 -13.68 -3.08 -7.23
CA GLY A 64 -14.63 -2.44 -6.30
C GLY A 64 -13.99 -1.63 -5.18
N ASN A 65 -12.80 -1.11 -5.39
CA ASN A 65 -12.03 -0.34 -4.39
C ASN A 65 -12.74 0.92 -3.90
N VAL A 66 -13.69 1.45 -4.67
CA VAL A 66 -14.49 2.62 -4.30
C VAL A 66 -15.96 2.28 -4.43
N VAL A 67 -16.68 2.34 -3.33
CA VAL A 67 -18.13 2.04 -3.25
C VAL A 67 -18.84 3.27 -2.69
N ALA A 68 -20.00 3.62 -3.28
CA ALA A 68 -20.83 4.71 -2.77
C ALA A 68 -21.69 4.24 -1.58
N ASP A 69 -21.90 5.13 -0.61
CA ASP A 69 -22.75 4.93 0.58
C ASP A 69 -22.50 3.60 1.36
N PRO A 70 -21.23 3.24 1.64
CA PRO A 70 -20.90 1.90 2.16
C PRO A 70 -21.35 1.66 3.60
N PHE A 71 -21.63 2.74 4.36
CA PHE A 71 -21.94 2.71 5.80
C PHE A 71 -23.35 3.18 6.14
N ALA A 72 -24.31 3.06 5.22
CA ALA A 72 -25.68 3.60 5.39
C ALA A 72 -26.32 3.16 6.72
N ASP A 73 -26.25 1.88 7.06
CA ASP A 73 -26.88 1.31 8.27
C ASP A 73 -25.93 1.15 9.46
N TRP A 74 -24.64 1.43 9.29
CA TRP A 74 -23.65 1.28 10.36
C TRP A 74 -23.85 2.33 11.47
N LYS A 75 -23.64 1.94 12.73
CA LYS A 75 -23.77 2.83 13.90
C LYS A 75 -22.54 2.70 14.79
N PRO A 76 -21.95 3.83 15.23
CA PRO A 76 -20.80 3.81 16.14
C PRO A 76 -21.21 3.41 17.55
N HIS A 77 -20.23 2.87 18.31
CA HIS A 77 -20.33 2.77 19.75
C HIS A 77 -20.18 4.16 20.42
N PRO A 78 -20.79 4.37 21.59
CA PRO A 78 -20.55 5.59 22.35
C PRO A 78 -19.13 5.62 22.96
N PRO A 79 -18.56 6.81 23.22
CA PRO A 79 -17.29 6.92 23.95
C PRO A 79 -17.42 6.46 25.41
N PRO A 80 -16.31 6.13 26.14
CA PRO A 80 -14.93 6.24 25.66
C PRO A 80 -14.51 5.06 24.80
N TRP A 81 -13.92 5.35 23.62
CA TRP A 81 -13.54 4.33 22.63
C TRP A 81 -12.24 3.64 22.97
N GLN A 82 -12.15 2.31 22.78
CA GLN A 82 -10.89 1.58 22.67
C GLN A 82 -10.37 1.66 21.24
N ILE A 83 -9.22 2.31 21.07
CA ILE A 83 -8.55 2.42 19.77
C ILE A 83 -7.49 1.36 19.67
N CYS A 84 -7.43 0.69 18.51
CA CYS A 84 -6.51 -0.39 18.23
C CYS A 84 -5.80 -0.14 16.91
N HIS A 85 -4.58 -0.66 16.77
CA HIS A 85 -3.83 -0.67 15.52
C HIS A 85 -3.49 -2.11 15.13
N ASN A 86 -3.84 -2.49 13.90
CA ASN A 86 -3.53 -3.78 13.31
C ASN A 86 -2.59 -3.56 12.12
N ASP A 87 -1.35 -4.02 12.21
CA ASP A 87 -0.34 -3.76 11.18
C ASP A 87 0.21 -5.06 10.59
N SER A 88 0.39 -5.04 9.28
CA SER A 88 1.03 -6.13 8.56
C SER A 88 2.54 -6.20 8.79
N TYR A 89 3.21 -5.08 9.11
CA TYR A 89 4.66 -5.02 9.24
C TYR A 89 5.15 -3.73 9.92
N LEU A 90 5.88 -3.84 11.02
CA LEU A 90 6.37 -2.68 11.79
C LEU A 90 7.88 -2.40 11.62
N GLY A 91 8.53 -2.97 10.62
CA GLY A 91 10.00 -2.99 10.51
C GLY A 91 10.66 -1.77 9.86
N ASN A 92 9.98 -0.62 9.72
CA ASN A 92 10.57 0.57 9.10
C ASN A 92 10.16 1.88 9.81
N SER A 93 10.85 2.99 9.47
CA SER A 93 10.64 4.31 10.08
C SER A 93 9.24 4.89 9.80
N TRP A 94 8.66 4.63 8.62
CA TRP A 94 7.32 5.07 8.27
C TRP A 94 6.28 4.50 9.25
N ARG A 95 6.38 3.19 9.55
CA ARG A 95 5.52 2.52 10.54
C ARG A 95 5.77 3.01 11.96
N ALA A 96 7.02 3.29 12.31
CA ALA A 96 7.35 3.84 13.62
C ALA A 96 6.68 5.20 13.83
N ASN A 97 6.72 6.10 12.83
CA ASN A 97 6.05 7.39 12.88
C ASN A 97 4.52 7.24 12.91
N LEU A 98 3.96 6.35 12.09
CA LEU A 98 2.52 6.06 12.11
C LEU A 98 2.04 5.66 13.52
N VAL A 99 2.72 4.70 14.15
CA VAL A 99 2.33 4.19 15.48
C VAL A 99 2.56 5.25 16.55
N ALA A 100 3.63 6.04 16.46
CA ALA A 100 3.89 7.13 17.39
C ALA A 100 2.76 8.17 17.36
N GLU A 101 2.34 8.58 16.16
CA GLU A 101 1.26 9.54 15.98
C GLU A 101 -0.09 8.95 16.43
N LEU A 102 -0.42 7.71 16.07
CA LEU A 102 -1.64 7.04 16.54
C LEU A 102 -1.72 7.00 18.07
N LYS A 103 -0.60 6.75 18.77
CA LYS A 103 -0.53 6.78 20.24
C LYS A 103 -0.78 8.19 20.78
N ALA A 104 -0.14 9.20 20.18
CA ALA A 104 -0.28 10.59 20.62
C ALA A 104 -1.73 11.09 20.44
N LEU A 105 -2.34 10.80 19.28
CA LEU A 105 -3.73 11.16 19.00
C LEU A 105 -4.72 10.40 19.91
N THR A 106 -4.48 9.11 20.17
CA THR A 106 -5.26 8.32 21.14
C THR A 106 -5.23 8.97 22.52
N LYS A 107 -4.03 9.39 22.96
CA LYS A 107 -3.88 10.10 24.24
C LYS A 107 -4.64 11.43 24.26
N GLN A 108 -4.56 12.23 23.18
CA GLN A 108 -5.33 13.50 23.10
C GLN A 108 -6.84 13.28 23.21
N LEU A 109 -7.37 12.18 22.65
CA LEU A 109 -8.77 11.81 22.80
C LEU A 109 -9.08 11.32 24.22
N ALA A 110 -8.17 10.59 24.84
CA ALA A 110 -8.33 10.15 26.23
C ALA A 110 -8.34 11.34 27.22
N ASP A 111 -7.49 12.34 27.00
CA ASP A 111 -7.46 13.57 27.80
C ASP A 111 -8.79 14.38 27.69
N GLN A 112 -9.58 14.15 26.64
CA GLN A 112 -10.92 14.70 26.42
C GLN A 112 -12.06 13.76 26.91
N GLY A 113 -11.72 12.60 27.49
CA GLY A 113 -12.69 11.59 27.92
C GLY A 113 -13.36 10.81 26.78
N LEU A 114 -12.83 10.90 25.56
CA LEU A 114 -13.40 10.28 24.36
C LEU A 114 -12.81 8.90 24.03
N ALA A 115 -11.63 8.59 24.54
CA ALA A 115 -10.99 7.29 24.31
C ALA A 115 -10.38 6.74 25.61
N LYS A 116 -10.08 5.44 25.62
CA LYS A 116 -9.18 4.84 26.61
C LYS A 116 -7.73 5.25 26.28
N PRO A 117 -6.85 5.38 27.30
CA PRO A 117 -5.54 6.00 27.10
C PRO A 117 -4.56 5.17 26.26
N ASP A 118 -4.74 3.86 26.21
CA ASP A 118 -3.79 2.95 25.60
C ASP A 118 -4.22 2.52 24.20
N LEU A 119 -3.34 2.71 23.21
CA LEU A 119 -3.46 2.12 21.88
C LEU A 119 -3.01 0.65 21.93
N ILE A 120 -3.89 -0.29 21.59
CA ILE A 120 -3.54 -1.71 21.44
C ILE A 120 -2.93 -1.90 20.05
N VAL A 121 -1.67 -2.39 19.99
CA VAL A 121 -0.94 -2.58 18.72
C VAL A 121 -0.66 -4.05 18.49
N THR A 122 -0.94 -4.54 17.28
CA THR A 122 -0.56 -5.88 16.81
C THR A 122 0.28 -5.80 15.53
N ASN A 123 1.09 -6.81 15.28
CA ASN A 123 1.95 -6.92 14.10
C ASN A 123 1.96 -8.37 13.61
N SER A 124 1.65 -8.58 12.35
CA SER A 124 1.60 -9.92 11.75
C SER A 124 2.90 -10.33 11.05
N ASN A 125 3.88 -9.42 10.92
CA ASN A 125 5.13 -9.67 10.19
C ASN A 125 4.93 -10.24 8.78
N GLY A 126 3.87 -9.83 8.09
CA GLY A 126 3.55 -10.25 6.73
C GLY A 126 2.67 -11.51 6.62
N ASP A 127 2.32 -12.15 7.74
CA ASP A 127 1.41 -13.30 7.75
C ASP A 127 -0.05 -12.81 7.78
N ILE A 128 -0.76 -12.97 6.66
CA ILE A 128 -2.15 -12.50 6.50
C ILE A 128 -3.14 -13.29 7.38
N ASN A 129 -2.87 -14.58 7.65
CA ASN A 129 -3.73 -15.38 8.52
C ASN A 129 -3.59 -14.93 9.98
N LEU A 130 -2.35 -14.64 10.41
CA LEU A 130 -2.09 -14.06 11.72
C LEU A 130 -2.73 -12.66 11.84
N GLU A 131 -2.61 -11.82 10.81
CA GLU A 131 -3.22 -10.49 10.78
C GLU A 131 -4.75 -10.57 10.94
N LEU A 132 -5.41 -11.46 10.19
CA LEU A 132 -6.85 -11.72 10.32
C LEU A 132 -7.22 -12.23 11.72
N SER A 133 -6.42 -13.12 12.29
CA SER A 133 -6.63 -13.63 13.65
C SER A 133 -6.50 -12.53 14.70
N GLN A 134 -5.49 -11.66 14.56
CA GLN A 134 -5.27 -10.50 15.42
C GLN A 134 -6.42 -9.49 15.31
N LEU A 135 -6.91 -9.21 14.09
CA LEU A 135 -8.07 -8.36 13.86
C LEU A 135 -9.31 -8.88 14.61
N LYS A 136 -9.61 -10.18 14.47
CA LYS A 136 -10.73 -10.82 15.18
C LYS A 136 -10.57 -10.78 16.70
N ALA A 137 -9.34 -10.93 17.19
CA ALA A 137 -9.02 -10.83 18.61
C ALA A 137 -9.24 -9.39 19.12
N GLN A 138 -8.82 -8.37 18.38
CA GLN A 138 -9.05 -6.97 18.72
C GLN A 138 -10.54 -6.64 18.81
N VAL A 139 -11.35 -7.13 17.86
CA VAL A 139 -12.82 -7.00 17.91
C VAL A 139 -13.38 -7.68 19.16
N ALA A 140 -12.90 -8.88 19.50
CA ALA A 140 -13.35 -9.61 20.70
C ALA A 140 -12.90 -8.96 22.02
N GLN A 141 -11.78 -8.23 22.02
CA GLN A 141 -11.28 -7.46 23.16
C GLN A 141 -12.00 -6.13 23.39
N GLY A 142 -12.94 -5.77 22.50
CA GLY A 142 -13.72 -4.56 22.60
C GLY A 142 -13.05 -3.32 22.02
N CYS A 143 -12.26 -3.48 20.95
CA CYS A 143 -11.84 -2.34 20.14
C CYS A 143 -13.09 -1.73 19.45
N ASP A 144 -13.20 -0.40 19.47
CA ASP A 144 -14.28 0.35 18.82
C ASP A 144 -13.80 0.93 17.48
N ILE A 145 -12.51 1.26 17.39
CA ILE A 145 -11.86 1.74 16.18
C ILE A 145 -10.59 0.91 15.96
N ILE A 146 -10.47 0.30 14.78
CA ILE A 146 -9.27 -0.43 14.36
C ILE A 146 -8.64 0.32 13.19
N MET A 147 -7.57 1.03 13.48
CA MET A 147 -6.70 1.66 12.48
C MET A 147 -5.75 0.61 11.94
N SER A 148 -5.63 0.43 10.63
CA SER A 148 -4.83 -0.67 10.08
C SER A 148 -4.01 -0.25 8.87
N TYR A 149 -2.84 -0.85 8.72
CA TYR A 149 -2.16 -0.92 7.43
C TYR A 149 -2.22 -2.38 6.92
N PRO A 150 -3.23 -2.71 6.10
CA PRO A 150 -3.49 -4.08 5.69
C PRO A 150 -2.39 -4.68 4.81
N GLY A 151 -1.98 -5.91 5.10
CA GLY A 151 -1.05 -6.69 4.28
C GLY A 151 -1.68 -7.29 3.02
N SER A 152 -3.01 -7.23 2.90
CA SER A 152 -3.75 -7.75 1.75
C SER A 152 -4.99 -6.91 1.46
N ALA A 153 -5.25 -6.67 0.18
CA ALA A 153 -6.45 -5.96 -0.25
C ALA A 153 -7.76 -6.71 0.07
N THR A 154 -7.71 -8.04 0.17
CA THR A 154 -8.90 -8.91 0.33
C THR A 154 -8.84 -9.84 1.53
N GLY A 155 -7.64 -10.17 2.01
CA GLY A 155 -7.42 -11.23 3.01
C GLY A 155 -8.09 -10.97 4.37
N LEU A 156 -8.35 -9.71 4.70
CA LEU A 156 -8.98 -9.33 5.97
C LEU A 156 -10.50 -9.16 5.88
N CYS A 157 -11.12 -9.27 4.70
CA CYS A 157 -12.52 -8.92 4.49
C CYS A 157 -13.51 -9.64 5.43
N SER A 158 -13.26 -10.90 5.77
CA SER A 158 -14.14 -11.61 6.72
C SER A 158 -14.09 -11.00 8.12
N GLY A 159 -12.91 -10.59 8.59
CA GLY A 159 -12.74 -9.93 9.89
C GLY A 159 -13.29 -8.49 9.89
N ILE A 160 -13.12 -7.77 8.78
CA ILE A 160 -13.65 -6.41 8.60
C ILE A 160 -15.18 -6.43 8.61
N LYS A 161 -15.79 -7.39 7.93
CA LYS A 161 -17.24 -7.59 7.95
C LYS A 161 -17.75 -7.95 9.35
N ASP A 162 -17.04 -8.81 10.08
CA ASP A 162 -17.37 -9.15 11.47
C ASP A 162 -17.28 -7.91 12.39
N ALA A 163 -16.26 -7.07 12.19
CA ALA A 163 -16.09 -5.79 12.89
C ALA A 163 -17.27 -4.84 12.62
N TYR A 164 -17.58 -4.62 11.34
CA TYR A 164 -18.70 -3.78 10.89
C TYR A 164 -20.04 -4.21 11.53
N ASN A 165 -20.35 -5.51 11.50
CA ASN A 165 -21.58 -6.06 12.06
C ASN A 165 -21.69 -5.87 13.59
N LYS A 166 -20.57 -5.63 14.27
CA LYS A 166 -20.50 -5.35 15.71
C LYS A 166 -20.36 -3.85 16.04
N GLY A 167 -20.49 -2.96 15.05
CA GLY A 167 -20.34 -1.52 15.24
C GLY A 167 -18.90 -1.05 15.40
N VAL A 168 -17.91 -1.91 15.12
CA VAL A 168 -16.48 -1.57 15.15
C VAL A 168 -16.08 -0.96 13.81
N LEU A 169 -15.47 0.22 13.85
CA LEU A 169 -14.95 0.90 12.66
C LEU A 169 -13.58 0.33 12.29
N PHE A 170 -13.44 -0.14 11.05
CA PHE A 170 -12.16 -0.48 10.46
C PHE A 170 -11.71 0.62 9.47
N VAL A 171 -10.54 1.19 9.70
CA VAL A 171 -9.93 2.21 8.84
C VAL A 171 -8.62 1.68 8.27
N ALA A 172 -8.56 1.50 6.96
CA ALA A 172 -7.33 1.17 6.25
C ALA A 172 -6.54 2.44 5.96
N ILE A 173 -5.31 2.51 6.44
CA ILE A 173 -4.40 3.65 6.26
C ILE A 173 -3.45 3.33 5.10
N ASP A 174 -3.44 4.17 4.08
CA ASP A 174 -2.56 4.14 2.89
C ASP A 174 -2.59 2.84 2.04
N SER A 175 -2.96 1.69 2.59
CA SER A 175 -3.09 0.41 1.86
C SER A 175 -4.55 -0.02 1.80
N PRO A 176 -5.32 0.41 0.77
CA PRO A 176 -6.76 0.19 0.72
C PRO A 176 -7.15 -1.29 0.66
N VAL A 177 -8.29 -1.60 1.31
CA VAL A 177 -8.98 -2.90 1.18
C VAL A 177 -10.15 -2.78 0.19
N THR A 178 -10.54 -3.89 -0.41
CA THR A 178 -11.68 -3.96 -1.34
C THR A 178 -12.99 -4.36 -0.66
N CYS A 179 -12.95 -4.53 0.66
CA CYS A 179 -14.12 -4.86 1.46
C CYS A 179 -15.00 -3.60 1.62
N PRO A 180 -16.27 -3.61 1.23
CA PRO A 180 -17.13 -2.44 1.31
C PRO A 180 -17.37 -1.95 2.75
N GLU A 181 -17.15 -2.80 3.74
CA GLU A 181 -17.28 -2.50 5.16
C GLU A 181 -16.04 -1.83 5.76
N GLY A 182 -14.97 -1.63 4.99
CA GLY A 182 -13.76 -0.91 5.40
C GLY A 182 -13.74 0.52 4.87
N LEU A 183 -13.39 1.48 5.73
CA LEU A 183 -13.11 2.86 5.31
C LEU A 183 -11.63 2.98 4.93
N ASN A 184 -11.35 3.36 3.69
CA ASN A 184 -9.99 3.56 3.22
C ASN A 184 -9.63 5.05 3.23
N VAL A 185 -8.50 5.40 3.83
CA VAL A 185 -7.90 6.74 3.78
C VAL A 185 -6.48 6.61 3.26
N ALA A 186 -6.24 7.06 2.04
CA ALA A 186 -5.01 6.77 1.32
C ALA A 186 -4.66 7.87 0.30
N THR A 187 -3.47 7.79 -0.25
CA THR A 187 -3.14 8.42 -1.53
C THR A 187 -3.32 7.38 -2.64
N ASN A 188 -3.69 7.80 -3.86
CA ASN A 188 -3.95 6.85 -4.95
C ASN A 188 -2.66 6.11 -5.36
N PRO A 189 -2.51 4.82 -5.04
CA PRO A 189 -1.27 4.09 -5.34
C PRO A 189 -1.09 3.82 -6.83
N TYR A 190 -2.17 3.67 -7.60
CA TYR A 190 -2.08 3.51 -9.05
C TYR A 190 -1.53 4.78 -9.70
N TYR A 191 -2.02 5.96 -9.29
CA TYR A 191 -1.51 7.25 -9.77
C TYR A 191 -0.01 7.42 -9.47
N ARG A 192 0.45 7.02 -8.28
CA ARG A 192 1.89 7.06 -7.94
C ARG A 192 2.73 6.25 -8.93
N GLY A 193 2.27 5.07 -9.32
CA GLY A 193 2.94 4.24 -10.32
C GLY A 193 2.87 4.84 -11.72
N GLN A 194 1.71 5.35 -12.13
CA GLN A 194 1.52 6.01 -13.41
C GLN A 194 2.42 7.24 -13.54
N PHE A 195 2.39 8.13 -12.56
CA PHE A 195 3.26 9.30 -12.51
C PHE A 195 4.74 8.91 -12.59
N GLY A 196 5.15 7.88 -11.85
CA GLY A 196 6.51 7.37 -11.87
C GLY A 196 6.94 6.88 -13.26
N GLY A 197 6.06 6.15 -13.93
CA GLY A 197 6.30 5.68 -15.31
C GLY A 197 6.43 6.85 -16.29
N GLU A 198 5.53 7.82 -16.25
CA GLU A 198 5.55 9.01 -17.11
C GLU A 198 6.82 9.85 -16.87
N TRP A 199 7.16 10.07 -15.61
CA TRP A 199 8.33 10.86 -15.24
C TRP A 199 9.63 10.15 -15.69
N ILE A 200 9.77 8.85 -15.41
CA ILE A 200 10.92 8.05 -15.84
C ILE A 200 11.03 8.05 -17.39
N ALA A 201 9.93 7.83 -18.09
CA ALA A 201 9.91 7.85 -19.55
C ALA A 201 10.43 9.18 -20.12
N LYS A 202 9.98 10.29 -19.52
CA LYS A 202 10.47 11.63 -19.89
C LYS A 202 11.98 11.77 -19.66
N GLN A 203 12.51 11.34 -18.50
CA GLN A 203 13.93 11.45 -18.18
C GLN A 203 14.81 10.57 -19.08
N LEU A 204 14.30 9.40 -19.50
CA LEU A 204 14.99 8.46 -20.34
C LEU A 204 14.72 8.68 -21.85
N ASN A 205 13.97 9.73 -22.23
CA ASN A 205 13.55 9.98 -23.61
C ASN A 205 12.89 8.74 -24.26
N GLY A 206 12.04 8.04 -23.52
CA GLY A 206 11.28 6.89 -23.97
C GLY A 206 12.11 5.63 -24.23
N LYS A 207 13.35 5.51 -23.71
CA LYS A 207 14.23 4.37 -23.99
C LYS A 207 15.08 3.95 -22.80
N GLY A 208 14.91 2.70 -22.33
CA GLY A 208 15.75 2.15 -21.26
C GLY A 208 15.09 1.03 -20.47
N ASN A 209 15.86 0.43 -19.58
CA ASN A 209 15.42 -0.61 -18.66
C ASN A 209 15.06 -0.02 -17.31
N VAL A 210 13.94 -0.47 -16.76
CA VAL A 210 13.42 -0.03 -15.45
C VAL A 210 13.30 -1.24 -14.53
N ILE A 211 13.77 -1.09 -13.29
CA ILE A 211 13.49 -2.03 -12.19
C ILE A 211 12.38 -1.45 -11.34
N VAL A 212 11.43 -2.29 -10.92
CA VAL A 212 10.46 -1.97 -9.88
C VAL A 212 10.97 -2.54 -8.57
N MET A 213 11.22 -1.67 -7.59
CA MET A 213 11.55 -2.04 -6.22
C MET A 213 10.30 -1.90 -5.36
N ASN A 214 9.62 -3.01 -5.18
CA ASN A 214 8.38 -3.12 -4.44
C ASN A 214 8.59 -3.23 -2.93
N GLY A 215 7.55 -2.91 -2.17
CA GLY A 215 7.49 -3.17 -0.75
C GLY A 215 7.15 -4.63 -0.41
N GLN A 216 6.10 -4.82 0.39
CA GLN A 216 5.60 -6.15 0.76
C GLN A 216 4.74 -6.75 -0.37
N PRO A 217 4.96 -8.02 -0.75
CA PRO A 217 4.12 -8.70 -1.73
C PRO A 217 2.65 -8.74 -1.31
N GLY A 218 1.74 -8.54 -2.29
CA GLY A 218 0.30 -8.72 -2.09
C GLY A 218 -0.45 -7.54 -1.47
N THR A 219 0.24 -6.51 -0.97
CA THR A 219 -0.44 -5.29 -0.51
C THR A 219 -1.06 -4.53 -1.67
N ALA A 220 -2.16 -3.82 -1.41
CA ALA A 220 -2.83 -3.00 -2.42
C ALA A 220 -1.87 -1.97 -3.04
N ASN A 221 -1.02 -1.36 -2.20
CA ASN A 221 -0.03 -0.40 -2.65
C ASN A 221 0.96 -0.99 -3.65
N THR A 222 1.58 -2.13 -3.32
CA THR A 222 2.55 -2.79 -4.19
C THR A 222 1.92 -3.13 -5.55
N VAL A 223 0.77 -3.78 -5.53
CA VAL A 223 0.09 -4.22 -6.76
C VAL A 223 -0.33 -3.03 -7.62
N ALA A 224 -0.94 -2.01 -7.02
CA ALA A 224 -1.46 -0.87 -7.76
C ALA A 224 -0.35 0.01 -8.35
N GLN A 225 0.71 0.29 -7.59
CA GLN A 225 1.83 1.09 -8.06
C GLN A 225 2.55 0.40 -9.23
N GLU A 226 2.86 -0.89 -9.10
CA GLU A 226 3.50 -1.63 -10.18
C GLU A 226 2.59 -1.70 -11.42
N THR A 227 1.27 -1.86 -11.24
CA THR A 227 0.32 -1.87 -12.36
C THR A 227 0.33 -0.54 -13.11
N GLY A 228 0.22 0.59 -12.40
CA GLY A 228 0.25 1.92 -13.01
C GLY A 228 1.55 2.18 -13.77
N LEU A 229 2.70 1.85 -13.15
CA LEU A 229 4.01 1.98 -13.79
C LEU A 229 4.11 1.14 -15.07
N ARG A 230 3.75 -0.14 -15.00
CA ARG A 230 3.88 -1.07 -16.14
C ARG A 230 3.01 -0.65 -17.31
N GLN A 231 1.80 -0.18 -17.06
CA GLN A 231 0.90 0.30 -18.12
C GLN A 231 1.49 1.53 -18.81
N THR A 232 2.07 2.45 -18.05
CA THR A 232 2.73 3.63 -18.61
C THR A 232 3.99 3.28 -19.38
N VAL A 233 4.87 2.46 -18.81
CA VAL A 233 6.11 2.02 -19.48
C VAL A 233 5.81 1.25 -20.76
N ALA A 234 4.73 0.47 -20.80
CA ALA A 234 4.35 -0.29 -22.00
C ALA A 234 3.88 0.58 -23.17
N SER A 235 3.52 1.86 -22.93
CA SER A 235 3.17 2.79 -24.01
C SER A 235 4.38 3.30 -24.80
N ASP A 236 5.59 3.15 -24.24
CA ASP A 236 6.85 3.51 -24.89
C ASP A 236 7.61 2.24 -25.35
N PRO A 237 7.62 1.91 -26.66
CA PRO A 237 8.24 0.67 -27.16
C PRO A 237 9.73 0.52 -26.86
N GLY A 238 10.43 1.62 -26.61
CA GLY A 238 11.85 1.65 -26.23
C GLY A 238 12.13 1.33 -24.78
N MET A 239 11.10 1.26 -23.92
CA MET A 239 11.23 1.03 -22.49
C MET A 239 10.82 -0.37 -22.08
N LYS A 240 11.46 -0.92 -21.04
CA LYS A 240 11.16 -2.27 -20.53
C LYS A 240 11.28 -2.30 -19.00
N VAL A 241 10.30 -2.91 -18.34
CA VAL A 241 10.47 -3.35 -16.96
C VAL A 241 11.18 -4.69 -16.96
N VAL A 242 12.45 -4.69 -16.52
CA VAL A 242 13.35 -5.85 -16.57
C VAL A 242 13.41 -6.62 -15.24
N GLY A 243 12.91 -6.03 -14.14
CA GLY A 243 12.87 -6.68 -12.83
C GLY A 243 11.76 -6.14 -11.96
N SER A 244 11.18 -7.03 -11.16
CA SER A 244 10.26 -6.70 -10.07
C SER A 244 10.82 -7.35 -8.81
N LEU A 245 11.35 -6.53 -7.89
CA LEU A 245 12.06 -6.94 -6.69
C LEU A 245 11.25 -6.54 -5.45
N PHE A 246 11.43 -7.23 -4.34
CA PHE A 246 10.70 -6.96 -3.11
C PHE A 246 11.67 -6.62 -1.97
N GLY A 247 11.69 -5.35 -1.58
CA GLY A 247 12.60 -4.81 -0.56
C GLY A 247 11.94 -4.58 0.80
N MET A 248 10.67 -4.98 0.98
CA MET A 248 9.91 -4.87 2.25
C MET A 248 9.92 -3.47 2.85
N TRP A 249 9.96 -2.43 2.00
CA TRP A 249 10.13 -1.02 2.41
C TRP A 249 11.32 -0.79 3.37
N THR A 250 12.39 -1.56 3.19
CA THR A 250 13.58 -1.54 4.04
C THR A 250 14.84 -1.44 3.19
N GLY A 251 15.63 -0.38 3.37
CA GLY A 251 16.79 -0.09 2.53
C GLY A 251 17.84 -1.22 2.48
N SER A 252 18.11 -1.90 3.59
CA SER A 252 19.07 -3.03 3.63
C SER A 252 18.58 -4.25 2.85
N VAL A 253 17.27 -4.54 2.91
CA VAL A 253 16.66 -5.63 2.13
C VAL A 253 16.70 -5.28 0.65
N ALA A 254 16.29 -4.06 0.29
CA ALA A 254 16.34 -3.57 -1.09
C ALA A 254 17.76 -3.65 -1.67
N LYS A 255 18.78 -3.22 -0.89
CA LYS A 255 20.18 -3.33 -1.29
C LYS A 255 20.56 -4.77 -1.63
N SER A 256 20.20 -5.73 -0.76
CA SER A 256 20.48 -7.16 -0.99
C SER A 256 19.81 -7.68 -2.25
N GLU A 257 18.54 -7.37 -2.46
CA GLU A 257 17.79 -7.84 -3.62
C GLU A 257 18.32 -7.23 -4.94
N VAL A 258 18.70 -5.95 -4.94
CA VAL A 258 19.32 -5.32 -6.10
C VAL A 258 20.69 -5.96 -6.41
N LEU A 259 21.54 -6.21 -5.40
CA LEU A 259 22.83 -6.88 -5.63
C LEU A 259 22.66 -8.27 -6.24
N LYS A 260 21.68 -9.07 -5.76
CA LYS A 260 21.36 -10.38 -6.35
C LYS A 260 20.93 -10.25 -7.82
N PHE A 261 20.07 -9.27 -8.11
CA PHE A 261 19.61 -9.00 -9.48
C PHE A 261 20.76 -8.61 -10.39
N LEU A 262 21.60 -7.65 -9.97
CA LEU A 262 22.70 -7.14 -10.78
C LEU A 262 23.79 -8.20 -11.08
N ALA A 263 23.95 -9.21 -10.21
CA ALA A 263 24.89 -10.31 -10.40
C ALA A 263 24.52 -11.20 -11.61
N THR A 264 23.26 -11.23 -12.00
CA THR A 264 22.74 -12.10 -13.09
C THR A 264 22.22 -11.32 -14.29
N HIS A 265 22.12 -9.99 -14.20
CA HIS A 265 21.58 -9.09 -15.23
C HIS A 265 22.60 -8.01 -15.57
N PRO A 266 23.48 -8.27 -16.58
CA PRO A 266 24.54 -7.34 -16.94
C PRO A 266 24.03 -6.10 -17.70
N GLU A 267 22.79 -6.11 -18.19
CA GLU A 267 22.21 -5.04 -18.99
C GLU A 267 22.17 -3.73 -18.22
N PRO A 268 22.39 -2.57 -18.87
CA PRO A 268 22.26 -1.27 -18.24
C PRO A 268 20.84 -1.05 -17.69
N VAL A 269 20.74 -0.49 -16.47
CA VAL A 269 19.49 -0.09 -15.84
C VAL A 269 19.42 1.44 -15.88
N GLY A 270 18.39 1.99 -16.52
CA GLY A 270 18.20 3.43 -16.65
C GLY A 270 17.51 4.04 -15.42
N ALA A 271 16.56 3.32 -14.81
CA ALA A 271 15.84 3.81 -13.66
C ALA A 271 15.42 2.68 -12.70
N VAL A 272 15.24 3.03 -11.43
CA VAL A 272 14.57 2.20 -10.43
C VAL A 272 13.40 2.99 -9.85
N PHE A 273 12.20 2.45 -10.03
CA PHE A 273 11.00 2.94 -9.37
C PHE A 273 10.87 2.26 -8.01
N SER A 274 11.06 3.00 -6.93
CA SER A 274 10.96 2.53 -5.55
C SER A 274 9.62 2.92 -4.93
N THR A 275 8.97 1.97 -4.28
CA THR A 275 7.65 2.18 -3.68
C THR A 275 7.70 2.66 -2.23
N GLY A 276 8.87 3.00 -1.69
CA GLY A 276 9.05 3.65 -0.40
C GLY A 276 10.23 3.15 0.43
N ASN A 277 10.94 4.04 1.11
CA ASN A 277 12.02 3.79 2.09
C ASN A 277 13.22 2.95 1.58
N MET A 278 13.43 2.84 0.29
CA MET A 278 14.41 1.90 -0.27
C MET A 278 15.46 2.55 -1.17
N GLY A 279 15.23 3.81 -1.61
CA GLY A 279 16.05 4.46 -2.63
C GLY A 279 17.53 4.55 -2.30
N VAL A 280 17.90 4.82 -1.04
CA VAL A 280 19.32 4.84 -0.60
C VAL A 280 19.94 3.45 -0.74
N GLY A 281 19.25 2.41 -0.29
CA GLY A 281 19.72 1.02 -0.41
C GLY A 281 19.90 0.59 -1.86
N VAL A 282 18.97 0.99 -2.72
CA VAL A 282 19.06 0.80 -4.18
C VAL A 282 20.34 1.44 -4.73
N GLY A 283 20.55 2.74 -4.48
CA GLY A 283 21.72 3.46 -4.98
C GLY A 283 23.03 2.83 -4.51
N GLN A 284 23.13 2.52 -3.22
CA GLN A 284 24.31 1.86 -2.64
C GLN A 284 24.59 0.46 -3.23
N ALA A 285 23.57 -0.27 -3.68
CA ALA A 285 23.77 -1.55 -4.36
C ALA A 285 24.44 -1.36 -5.73
N PHE A 286 24.03 -0.34 -6.50
CA PHE A 286 24.69 -0.01 -7.75
C PHE A 286 26.15 0.43 -7.54
N GLU A 287 26.43 1.29 -6.57
CA GLU A 287 27.79 1.68 -6.20
C GLU A 287 28.66 0.47 -5.82
N GLN A 288 28.15 -0.42 -4.97
CA GLN A 288 28.87 -1.61 -4.53
C GLN A 288 29.14 -2.59 -5.68
N SER A 289 28.25 -2.64 -6.68
CA SER A 289 28.43 -3.47 -7.88
C SER A 289 29.37 -2.83 -8.92
N GLY A 290 29.89 -1.62 -8.68
CA GLY A 290 30.70 -0.86 -9.62
C GLY A 290 29.92 -0.33 -10.83
N ARG A 291 28.58 -0.25 -10.73
CA ARG A 291 27.70 0.23 -11.81
C ARG A 291 27.24 1.66 -11.54
N PRO A 292 27.00 2.47 -12.57
CA PRO A 292 26.44 3.80 -12.40
C PRO A 292 25.11 3.76 -11.65
N VAL A 293 24.91 4.68 -10.70
CA VAL A 293 23.63 4.85 -10.01
C VAL A 293 22.59 5.34 -11.03
N PRO A 294 21.47 4.61 -11.22
CA PRO A 294 20.43 4.99 -12.17
C PRO A 294 19.58 6.15 -11.63
N ILE A 295 18.62 6.60 -12.41
CA ILE A 295 17.52 7.42 -11.91
C ILE A 295 16.82 6.65 -10.77
N ILE A 296 16.61 7.33 -9.62
CA ILE A 296 15.89 6.76 -8.49
C ILE A 296 14.64 7.59 -8.22
N THR A 297 13.48 6.96 -8.28
CA THR A 297 12.23 7.57 -7.83
C THR A 297 11.79 6.91 -6.53
N GLU A 298 11.15 7.66 -5.65
CA GLU A 298 10.76 7.17 -4.33
C GLU A 298 9.34 7.66 -3.98
N VAL A 299 8.64 6.92 -3.14
CA VAL A 299 7.29 7.31 -2.67
C VAL A 299 7.34 8.02 -1.33
N THR A 300 8.41 7.85 -0.57
CA THR A 300 8.55 8.43 0.77
C THR A 300 9.72 9.40 0.85
N ASN A 301 9.51 10.53 1.50
CA ASN A 301 10.43 11.66 1.61
C ASN A 301 11.43 11.53 2.76
N LEU A 302 12.13 10.38 2.87
CA LEU A 302 13.14 10.21 3.90
C LEU A 302 14.27 11.27 3.78
N CYS A 303 14.66 11.85 4.91
CA CYS A 303 15.80 12.75 5.00
C CYS A 303 17.09 12.10 4.44
N SER A 304 17.28 10.80 4.66
CA SER A 304 18.40 10.05 4.11
C SER A 304 18.40 10.00 2.59
N LEU A 305 17.25 9.94 1.95
CA LEU A 305 17.15 10.00 0.50
C LEU A 305 17.54 11.39 -0.03
N LEU A 306 17.06 12.46 0.61
CA LEU A 306 17.40 13.82 0.20
C LEU A 306 18.91 14.09 0.37
N ALA A 307 19.50 13.61 1.49
CA ALA A 307 20.94 13.69 1.69
C ALA A 307 21.72 12.93 0.60
N TYR A 308 21.31 11.71 0.29
CA TYR A 308 21.91 10.89 -0.76
C TYR A 308 21.74 11.53 -2.15
N TRP A 309 20.56 12.06 -2.45
CA TRP A 309 20.28 12.80 -3.67
C TRP A 309 21.22 14.01 -3.84
N LYS A 310 21.38 14.80 -2.76
CA LYS A 310 22.31 15.95 -2.76
C LYS A 310 23.76 15.51 -2.93
N GLU A 311 24.21 14.50 -2.18
CA GLU A 311 25.59 13.99 -2.22
C GLU A 311 25.98 13.47 -3.62
N LYS A 312 25.09 12.72 -4.25
CA LYS A 312 25.34 12.06 -5.53
C LYS A 312 24.86 12.84 -6.75
N ASN A 313 24.26 14.02 -6.54
CA ASN A 313 23.64 14.81 -7.60
C ASN A 313 22.70 13.98 -8.48
N LEU A 314 21.78 13.25 -7.86
CA LEU A 314 20.90 12.32 -8.55
C LEU A 314 19.87 13.01 -9.42
N THR A 315 19.43 12.35 -10.46
CA THR A 315 18.13 12.62 -11.11
C THR A 315 17.09 11.80 -10.36
N ALA A 316 16.24 12.46 -9.60
CA ALA A 316 15.29 11.82 -8.71
C ALA A 316 14.02 12.65 -8.50
N TYR A 317 12.98 12.02 -7.99
CA TYR A 317 11.86 12.66 -7.30
C TYR A 317 11.44 11.79 -6.12
N THR A 318 10.71 12.39 -5.19
CA THR A 318 9.97 11.64 -4.16
C THR A 318 8.64 12.31 -3.86
N PHE A 319 7.65 11.52 -3.43
CA PHE A 319 6.43 12.10 -2.86
C PHE A 319 6.65 12.46 -1.39
N VAL A 320 5.88 13.44 -0.89
CA VAL A 320 5.85 13.78 0.54
C VAL A 320 4.83 12.87 1.21
N GLN A 321 5.31 11.75 1.74
CA GLN A 321 4.45 10.76 2.41
C GLN A 321 5.15 10.23 3.66
N ASP A 322 4.69 10.69 4.82
CA ASP A 322 5.15 10.29 6.14
C ASP A 322 4.02 9.58 6.90
N GLY A 323 4.38 8.63 7.74
CA GLY A 323 3.42 7.86 8.55
C GLY A 323 2.66 8.70 9.57
N GLY A 324 3.30 9.71 10.17
CA GLY A 324 2.67 10.61 11.13
C GLY A 324 1.49 11.40 10.53
N PRO A 325 1.71 12.23 9.51
CA PRO A 325 0.64 12.92 8.79
C PRO A 325 -0.44 11.98 8.23
N MET A 326 -0.08 10.77 7.80
CA MET A 326 -1.04 9.76 7.34
C MET A 326 -1.92 9.24 8.47
N ALA A 327 -1.36 9.04 9.68
CA ALA A 327 -2.13 8.67 10.86
C ALA A 327 -3.15 9.76 11.23
N TYR A 328 -2.70 11.02 11.29
CA TYR A 328 -3.57 12.16 11.53
C TYR A 328 -4.71 12.22 10.51
N ALA A 329 -4.37 12.18 9.22
CA ALA A 329 -5.33 12.20 8.13
C ALA A 329 -6.37 11.08 8.20
N ALA A 330 -6.01 9.89 8.71
CA ALA A 330 -6.94 8.77 8.88
C ALA A 330 -7.83 8.93 10.13
N PHE A 331 -7.34 9.61 11.17
CA PHE A 331 -8.14 9.90 12.35
C PHE A 331 -9.31 10.86 12.08
N ILE A 332 -9.14 11.83 11.17
CA ILE A 332 -10.20 12.80 10.86
C ILE A 332 -11.47 12.10 10.34
N PRO A 333 -11.41 11.27 9.27
CA PRO A 333 -12.56 10.47 8.83
C PRO A 333 -13.10 9.52 9.91
N ALA A 334 -12.22 8.90 10.71
CA ALA A 334 -12.66 8.05 11.81
C ALA A 334 -13.54 8.83 12.80
N LEU A 335 -13.16 10.06 13.19
CA LEU A 335 -13.92 10.89 14.10
C LEU A 335 -15.25 11.35 13.51
N HIS A 336 -15.33 11.62 12.19
CA HIS A 336 -16.61 11.85 11.50
C HIS A 336 -17.55 10.66 11.65
N MET A 337 -17.02 9.44 11.41
CA MET A 337 -17.79 8.21 11.56
C MET A 337 -18.28 8.00 12.99
N MET A 338 -17.39 8.21 13.97
CA MET A 338 -17.74 8.06 15.40
C MET A 338 -18.71 9.14 15.89
N ALA A 339 -18.81 10.29 15.23
CA ALA A 339 -19.86 11.30 15.42
C ALA A 339 -21.19 10.94 14.75
N GLY A 340 -21.28 9.77 14.09
CA GLY A 340 -22.49 9.29 13.41
C GLY A 340 -22.69 9.82 12.00
N GLN A 341 -21.70 10.52 11.44
CA GLN A 341 -21.72 10.93 10.04
C GLN A 341 -21.48 9.75 9.13
N LYS A 342 -21.91 9.84 7.86
CA LYS A 342 -21.79 8.79 6.85
C LYS A 342 -20.85 9.21 5.73
N PRO A 343 -19.88 8.37 5.34
CA PRO A 343 -19.01 8.68 4.23
C PRO A 343 -19.76 8.45 2.91
N LYS A 344 -19.61 9.37 1.98
CA LYS A 344 -20.19 9.28 0.62
C LYS A 344 -19.58 8.14 -0.18
N VAL A 345 -18.33 7.76 0.12
CA VAL A 345 -17.59 6.69 -0.56
C VAL A 345 -16.73 5.90 0.45
N SER A 346 -16.43 4.65 0.14
CA SER A 346 -15.59 3.78 0.99
C SER A 346 -14.12 4.17 0.99
N THR A 347 -13.66 4.94 0.00
CA THR A 347 -12.24 5.28 -0.16
C THR A 347 -12.09 6.79 -0.33
N ILE A 348 -11.33 7.41 0.55
CA ILE A 348 -10.98 8.84 0.51
C ILE A 348 -9.53 8.94 0.06
N PHE A 349 -9.32 9.39 -1.19
CA PHE A 349 -8.00 9.70 -1.69
C PHE A 349 -7.62 11.16 -1.41
N MET A 350 -6.39 11.32 -0.94
CA MET A 350 -5.81 12.61 -0.58
C MET A 350 -4.83 13.11 -1.64
N PRO A 351 -4.61 14.44 -1.72
CA PRO A 351 -3.50 15.00 -2.46
C PRO A 351 -2.16 14.50 -1.93
N LEU A 352 -1.17 14.40 -2.81
CA LEU A 352 0.17 13.97 -2.46
C LEU A 352 1.19 14.96 -3.07
N PRO A 353 1.85 15.81 -2.26
CA PRO A 353 2.89 16.71 -2.74
C PRO A 353 4.12 15.93 -3.26
N ILE A 354 4.87 16.56 -4.15
CA ILE A 354 6.03 15.93 -4.80
C ILE A 354 7.24 16.82 -4.62
N ILE A 355 8.36 16.23 -4.24
CA ILE A 355 9.68 16.86 -4.23
C ILE A 355 10.38 16.52 -5.54
N THR A 356 10.79 17.54 -6.27
CA THR A 356 11.60 17.46 -7.49
C THR A 356 12.85 18.34 -7.34
N SER A 357 13.71 18.38 -8.35
CA SER A 357 14.83 19.33 -8.38
C SER A 357 14.42 20.80 -8.18
N ASP A 358 13.20 21.15 -8.62
CA ASP A 358 12.74 22.54 -8.64
C ASP A 358 12.42 23.07 -7.24
N ASN A 359 11.91 22.22 -6.35
CA ASN A 359 11.54 22.56 -4.97
C ASN A 359 12.36 21.79 -3.90
N PHE A 360 13.45 21.14 -4.31
CA PHE A 360 14.30 20.35 -3.41
C PHE A 360 14.76 21.12 -2.16
N ASN A 361 15.15 22.38 -2.34
CA ASN A 361 15.67 23.21 -1.26
C ASN A 361 14.63 23.63 -0.22
N ASP A 362 13.33 23.46 -0.50
CA ASP A 362 12.25 23.72 0.46
C ASP A 362 12.14 22.59 1.50
N TYR A 363 12.76 21.45 1.22
CA TYR A 363 12.67 20.22 2.02
C TYR A 363 14.02 19.76 2.58
N TYR A 364 15.11 20.08 1.89
CA TYR A 364 16.44 19.64 2.29
C TYR A 364 17.03 20.53 3.38
N GLU A 365 17.53 19.90 4.44
CA GLU A 365 18.28 20.55 5.51
C GLU A 365 19.74 20.06 5.52
N PRO A 366 20.74 20.95 5.68
CA PRO A 366 22.16 20.56 5.69
C PRO A 366 22.54 19.56 6.80
N SER A 367 21.74 19.43 7.83
CA SER A 367 21.89 18.43 8.92
C SER A 367 21.50 17.02 8.50
N MET A 368 20.81 16.85 7.38
CA MET A 368 20.41 15.53 6.88
C MET A 368 21.63 14.74 6.41
N THR A 369 21.65 13.46 6.75
CA THR A 369 22.68 12.49 6.36
C THR A 369 22.03 11.24 5.77
N VAL A 370 22.79 10.40 5.10
CA VAL A 370 22.31 9.12 4.56
C VAL A 370 21.91 8.12 5.65
N GLN A 371 22.18 8.41 6.92
CA GLN A 371 21.73 7.65 8.09
C GLN A 371 20.51 8.26 8.79
N SER A 372 20.06 9.43 8.36
CA SER A 372 18.88 10.09 8.96
C SER A 372 17.61 9.25 8.77
N THR A 373 16.81 9.15 9.82
CA THR A 373 15.54 8.39 9.83
C THR A 373 14.30 9.30 9.79
N CYS A 374 14.50 10.62 9.79
CA CYS A 374 13.42 11.60 9.69
C CYS A 374 12.76 11.59 8.30
N PHE A 375 11.62 12.27 8.22
CA PHE A 375 10.95 12.60 6.98
C PHE A 375 11.08 14.09 6.70
N ALA A 376 11.32 14.44 5.44
CA ALA A 376 11.50 15.82 4.98
C ALA A 376 10.13 16.43 4.66
N ASN A 377 9.35 16.78 5.68
CA ASN A 377 7.98 17.27 5.52
C ASN A 377 7.88 18.75 5.17
N GLY A 378 9.03 19.45 5.11
CA GLY A 378 9.04 20.89 4.93
C GLY A 378 8.52 21.65 6.16
N LYS A 379 8.26 22.96 6.01
CA LYS A 379 7.86 23.83 7.13
C LYS A 379 6.42 23.60 7.60
N ASP A 380 5.53 23.11 6.74
CA ASP A 380 4.07 23.07 6.98
C ASP A 380 3.53 21.65 7.19
N LEU A 381 4.38 20.64 7.44
CA LEU A 381 4.04 19.21 7.57
C LEU A 381 3.18 18.65 6.43
N HIS A 382 2.79 19.46 5.46
CA HIS A 382 1.90 19.14 4.32
C HIS A 382 0.65 18.34 4.72
N LEU A 383 0.06 18.72 5.83
CA LEU A 383 -1.20 18.14 6.28
C LEU A 383 -2.31 18.48 5.31
N VAL A 384 -3.14 17.49 5.04
CA VAL A 384 -4.40 17.74 4.35
C VAL A 384 -5.32 18.48 5.33
N PRO A 385 -5.86 19.65 4.97
CA PRO A 385 -6.75 20.39 5.85
C PRO A 385 -7.98 19.56 6.25
N ASP A 386 -8.45 19.71 7.49
CA ASP A 386 -9.61 18.99 8.00
C ASP A 386 -10.85 19.20 7.12
N GLU A 387 -11.03 20.39 6.55
CA GLU A 387 -12.11 20.76 5.65
C GLU A 387 -12.13 19.92 4.35
N TYR A 388 -10.96 19.38 3.95
CA TYR A 388 -10.91 18.45 2.83
C TYR A 388 -11.69 17.19 3.13
N PHE A 389 -11.65 16.70 4.37
CA PHE A 389 -12.37 15.49 4.76
C PHE A 389 -13.85 15.77 5.01
N ASP A 390 -14.21 16.93 5.56
CA ASP A 390 -15.60 17.30 5.87
C ASP A 390 -16.53 17.11 4.67
N GLN A 391 -16.06 17.44 3.46
CA GLN A 391 -16.83 17.33 2.23
C GLN A 391 -17.20 15.89 1.82
N PHE A 392 -16.53 14.88 2.39
CA PHE A 392 -16.83 13.46 2.12
C PHE A 392 -17.94 12.89 2.98
N PHE A 393 -18.44 13.64 3.95
CA PHE A 393 -19.40 13.15 4.94
C PHE A 393 -20.76 13.82 4.83
N THR A 394 -21.79 13.12 5.30
CA THR A 394 -23.17 13.61 5.37
C THR A 394 -23.83 13.20 6.68
N GLY A 395 -24.88 13.93 7.09
CA GLY A 395 -25.66 13.62 8.30
C GLY A 395 -24.87 13.78 9.60
N GLY A 396 -25.39 13.22 10.70
CA GLY A 396 -24.75 13.21 12.01
C GLY A 396 -24.56 14.59 12.65
N GLN A 397 -23.81 14.62 13.75
CA GLN A 397 -23.39 15.86 14.40
C GLN A 397 -22.06 16.33 13.81
N PRO A 398 -21.84 17.64 13.64
CA PRO A 398 -20.53 18.14 13.24
C PRO A 398 -19.44 17.66 14.20
N ARG A 399 -18.28 17.25 13.66
CA ARG A 399 -17.10 16.87 14.44
C ARG A 399 -16.54 18.00 15.32
N ALA A 400 -16.99 19.21 15.15
CA ALA A 400 -16.44 20.48 15.65
C ALA A 400 -16.08 20.56 17.15
N GLN A 401 -16.36 19.53 17.96
CA GLN A 401 -16.03 19.51 19.39
C GLN A 401 -14.78 18.65 19.72
N VAL A 402 -14.28 17.83 18.79
CA VAL A 402 -13.11 16.98 19.03
C VAL A 402 -11.86 17.68 18.51
N LYS A 403 -10.98 18.08 19.45
CA LYS A 403 -9.72 18.75 19.10
C LYS A 403 -8.58 17.75 19.14
N ILE A 404 -8.02 17.46 17.99
CA ILE A 404 -6.73 16.76 17.85
C ILE A 404 -5.79 17.64 17.03
N VAL A 405 -4.51 17.56 17.34
CA VAL A 405 -3.45 18.24 16.59
C VAL A 405 -2.35 17.23 16.30
N PRO A 406 -1.74 17.28 15.13
CA PRO A 406 -0.61 16.40 14.80
C PRO A 406 0.56 16.71 15.73
N THR A 407 1.34 15.70 16.06
CA THR A 407 2.48 15.81 16.97
C THR A 407 3.83 15.75 16.26
N ASN A 408 3.86 15.32 14.99
CA ASN A 408 5.07 15.19 14.16
C ASN A 408 4.90 15.86 12.82
#